data_b8ab4a543b3b3e230a875fe96f4db82a
#
_entry.id   b8ab4a543b3b3e230a875fe96f4db82a
#
_cell.length_a   1.000
_cell.length_b   1.000
_cell.length_c   1.000
_cell.angle_alpha   90.00
_cell.angle_beta   90.00
_cell.angle_gamma   90.00
#
_symmetry.space_group_name_H-M   'P 1'
#
loop_
_entity.id
_entity.type
_entity.pdbx_description
1 polymer ?
#
loop_
_entity_poly.entity_id
_entity_poly.type
_entity_poly.pdbx_seq_one_letter_code
_entity_poly.pdbx_strand_id
1 'polypeptide(L)'
;MFSIKECNVCNGSGLKLERLHFKLADKSIHDVKLMDFKALEDWLLHTENIEEVDSKILSKIQPHIINTITRAKQLHIDHLHLSRKSSTLSGGENQRVELIKQLNSPLKGVTYLLDEPSAGLSNENISDLIQILKDLVEKGNTVIVIEHNASILHAAEHVVQIGKK
;
A
#
# COMPACT_ATOMS: atom_id res chain seq x y z
N MET A 1 -17.86 -10.95 25.28
CA MET A 1 -16.76 -11.06 24.28
C MET A 1 -17.41 -11.34 22.94
N PHE A 2 -17.37 -10.41 21.98
CA PHE A 2 -17.98 -10.61 20.66
C PHE A 2 -17.07 -11.50 19.82
N SER A 3 -17.58 -12.65 19.35
CA SER A 3 -16.86 -13.50 18.40
C SER A 3 -17.17 -13.06 16.98
N ILE A 4 -16.15 -12.75 16.20
CA ILE A 4 -16.29 -12.50 14.76
C ILE A 4 -16.47 -13.84 14.07
N LYS A 5 -17.67 -14.06 13.49
CA LYS A 5 -17.94 -15.25 12.65
C LYS A 5 -18.04 -14.83 11.19
N GLU A 6 -17.58 -15.68 10.31
CA GLU A 6 -17.84 -15.50 8.88
C GLU A 6 -19.34 -15.57 8.59
N CYS A 7 -19.76 -14.69 7.68
CA CYS A 7 -21.16 -14.68 7.21
C CYS A 7 -21.42 -15.89 6.30
N ASN A 8 -22.36 -16.76 6.69
CA ASN A 8 -22.71 -17.94 5.92
C ASN A 8 -23.34 -17.64 4.53
N VAL A 9 -23.78 -16.39 4.29
CA VAL A 9 -24.39 -15.97 3.02
C VAL A 9 -23.34 -15.54 2.00
N CYS A 10 -22.30 -14.82 2.44
CA CYS A 10 -21.28 -14.28 1.53
C CYS A 10 -19.89 -14.94 1.70
N ASN A 11 -19.75 -15.89 2.63
CA ASN A 11 -18.49 -16.60 2.90
C ASN A 11 -17.28 -15.65 3.00
N GLY A 12 -17.45 -14.54 3.72
CA GLY A 12 -16.40 -13.56 3.94
C GLY A 12 -16.17 -12.55 2.79
N SER A 13 -16.76 -12.73 1.61
CA SER A 13 -16.56 -11.84 0.45
C SER A 13 -17.12 -10.43 0.65
N GLY A 14 -18.14 -10.27 1.52
CA GLY A 14 -18.90 -9.02 1.69
C GLY A 14 -19.80 -8.67 0.50
N LEU A 15 -19.92 -9.57 -0.47
CA LEU A 15 -20.71 -9.38 -1.70
C LEU A 15 -21.81 -10.44 -1.79
N LYS A 16 -22.89 -10.11 -2.53
CA LYS A 16 -23.88 -11.12 -2.92
C LYS A 16 -23.23 -12.14 -3.84
N LEU A 17 -23.58 -13.43 -3.71
CA LEU A 17 -22.99 -14.51 -4.50
C LEU A 17 -23.11 -14.30 -6.00
N GLU A 18 -24.22 -13.72 -6.46
CA GLU A 18 -24.46 -13.38 -7.87
C GLU A 18 -23.38 -12.43 -8.44
N ARG A 19 -22.79 -11.57 -7.60
CA ARG A 19 -21.72 -10.65 -8.01
C ARG A 19 -20.38 -11.34 -8.25
N LEU A 20 -20.19 -12.53 -7.69
CA LEU A 20 -18.97 -13.33 -7.85
C LEU A 20 -18.95 -14.08 -9.20
N HIS A 21 -20.07 -14.09 -9.93
CA HIS A 21 -20.11 -14.63 -11.29
C HIS A 21 -19.43 -13.73 -12.32
N PHE A 22 -19.29 -12.42 -12.04
CA PHE A 22 -18.48 -11.54 -12.88
C PHE A 22 -17.01 -11.82 -12.62
N LYS A 23 -16.33 -12.28 -13.65
CA LYS A 23 -14.91 -12.67 -13.61
C LYS A 23 -14.12 -11.94 -14.68
N LEU A 24 -12.88 -11.63 -14.37
CA LEU A 24 -11.87 -11.19 -15.30
C LEU A 24 -10.79 -12.27 -15.35
N ALA A 25 -10.53 -12.86 -16.51
CA ALA A 25 -9.59 -13.98 -16.64
C ALA A 25 -9.76 -15.02 -15.51
N ASP A 26 -10.96 -15.57 -15.40
CA ASP A 26 -11.38 -16.60 -14.43
C ASP A 26 -11.32 -16.22 -12.96
N LYS A 27 -10.96 -14.98 -12.63
CA LYS A 27 -10.92 -14.48 -11.24
C LYS A 27 -12.09 -13.56 -10.95
N SER A 28 -12.81 -13.84 -9.86
CA SER A 28 -13.78 -12.90 -9.30
C SER A 28 -13.07 -11.77 -8.53
N ILE A 29 -13.78 -10.69 -8.25
CA ILE A 29 -13.25 -9.61 -7.39
C ILE A 29 -12.86 -10.12 -5.99
N HIS A 30 -13.51 -11.17 -5.50
CA HIS A 30 -13.15 -11.76 -4.22
C HIS A 30 -11.81 -12.47 -4.29
N ASP A 31 -11.57 -13.25 -5.35
CA ASP A 31 -10.30 -13.95 -5.58
C ASP A 31 -9.15 -12.95 -5.68
N VAL A 32 -9.35 -11.87 -6.47
CA VAL A 32 -8.37 -10.79 -6.62
C VAL A 32 -8.05 -10.09 -5.30
N LYS A 33 -9.07 -9.85 -4.45
CA LYS A 33 -8.86 -9.23 -3.14
C LYS A 33 -8.07 -10.09 -2.14
N LEU A 34 -8.06 -11.40 -2.34
CA LEU A 34 -7.31 -12.34 -1.50
C LEU A 34 -5.85 -12.53 -1.93
N MET A 35 -5.49 -12.10 -3.13
CA MET A 35 -4.11 -12.11 -3.59
C MET A 35 -3.28 -11.11 -2.77
N ASP A 36 -2.06 -11.49 -2.40
CA ASP A 36 -1.06 -10.52 -2.00
C ASP A 36 -0.63 -9.67 -3.20
N PHE A 37 0.05 -8.56 -2.96
CA PHE A 37 0.41 -7.66 -4.04
C PHE A 37 1.35 -8.29 -5.07
N LYS A 38 2.18 -9.25 -4.67
CA LYS A 38 3.07 -9.96 -5.58
C LYS A 38 2.28 -10.86 -6.54
N ALA A 39 1.36 -11.66 -6.00
CA ALA A 39 0.48 -12.51 -6.81
C ALA A 39 -0.46 -11.70 -7.69
N LEU A 40 -0.93 -10.54 -7.21
CA LEU A 40 -1.77 -9.63 -7.98
C LEU A 40 -1.00 -9.03 -9.17
N GLU A 41 0.26 -8.61 -8.96
CA GLU A 41 1.11 -8.11 -10.06
C GLU A 41 1.35 -9.19 -11.11
N ASP A 42 1.74 -10.38 -10.68
CA ASP A 42 2.00 -11.50 -11.58
C ASP A 42 0.75 -11.85 -12.41
N TRP A 43 -0.41 -11.92 -11.76
CA TRP A 43 -1.67 -12.13 -12.46
C TRP A 43 -1.98 -11.02 -13.46
N LEU A 44 -1.80 -9.73 -13.09
CA LEU A 44 -2.07 -8.60 -14.00
C LEU A 44 -1.14 -8.58 -15.22
N LEU A 45 0.12 -9.00 -15.05
CA LEU A 45 1.11 -8.99 -16.13
C LEU A 45 0.99 -10.18 -17.08
N HIS A 46 0.52 -11.34 -16.59
CA HIS A 46 0.46 -12.59 -17.34
C HIS A 46 -0.97 -13.03 -17.69
N THR A 47 -1.96 -12.14 -17.51
CA THR A 47 -3.34 -12.46 -17.84
C THR A 47 -3.51 -12.54 -19.35
N GLU A 48 -3.73 -13.75 -19.86
CA GLU A 48 -4.01 -14.07 -21.26
C GLU A 48 -5.51 -14.32 -21.49
N ASN A 49 -5.95 -14.29 -22.76
CA ASN A 49 -7.33 -14.61 -23.17
C ASN A 49 -8.43 -13.74 -22.56
N ILE A 50 -8.18 -12.43 -22.49
CA ILE A 50 -9.18 -11.46 -22.06
C ILE A 50 -10.00 -11.02 -23.27
N GLU A 51 -11.33 -10.92 -23.12
CA GLU A 51 -12.19 -10.34 -24.14
C GLU A 51 -11.76 -8.90 -24.50
N GLU A 52 -12.00 -8.47 -25.75
CA GLU A 52 -11.54 -7.15 -26.24
C GLU A 52 -12.02 -5.98 -25.37
N VAL A 53 -13.24 -6.06 -24.83
CA VAL A 53 -13.81 -5.02 -23.96
C VAL A 53 -13.06 -4.97 -22.63
N ASP A 54 -12.80 -6.12 -22.04
CA ASP A 54 -12.08 -6.24 -20.75
C ASP A 54 -10.62 -5.82 -20.92
N SER A 55 -9.99 -6.14 -22.06
CA SER A 55 -8.65 -5.69 -22.40
C SER A 55 -8.55 -4.16 -22.45
N LYS A 56 -9.52 -3.48 -23.06
CA LYS A 56 -9.57 -2.01 -23.11
C LYS A 56 -9.74 -1.37 -21.73
N ILE A 57 -10.52 -1.99 -20.86
CA ILE A 57 -10.70 -1.53 -19.48
C ILE A 57 -9.41 -1.77 -18.69
N LEU A 58 -8.88 -2.97 -18.76
CA LEU A 58 -7.68 -3.36 -18.04
C LEU A 58 -6.49 -2.46 -18.39
N SER A 59 -6.27 -2.17 -19.67
CA SER A 59 -5.17 -1.30 -20.12
C SER A 59 -5.21 0.11 -19.50
N LYS A 60 -6.38 0.60 -19.13
CA LYS A 60 -6.53 1.91 -18.46
C LYS A 60 -6.24 1.85 -16.95
N ILE A 61 -6.64 0.77 -16.28
CA ILE A 61 -6.52 0.66 -14.82
C ILE A 61 -5.21 0.01 -14.37
N GLN A 62 -4.67 -0.91 -15.17
CA GLN A 62 -3.46 -1.68 -14.87
C GLN A 62 -2.27 -0.79 -14.49
N PRO A 63 -1.93 0.30 -15.21
CA PRO A 63 -0.80 1.15 -14.83
C PRO A 63 -0.93 1.75 -13.43
N HIS A 64 -2.14 2.12 -13.03
CA HIS A 64 -2.40 2.66 -11.68
C HIS A 64 -2.23 1.60 -10.60
N ILE A 65 -2.71 0.37 -10.86
CA ILE A 65 -2.56 -0.75 -9.92
C ILE A 65 -1.09 -1.14 -9.80
N ILE A 66 -0.38 -1.30 -10.91
CA ILE A 66 1.05 -1.63 -10.92
C ILE A 66 1.87 -0.57 -10.19
N ASN A 67 1.60 0.72 -10.41
CA ASN A 67 2.27 1.79 -9.67
C ASN A 67 2.05 1.66 -8.15
N THR A 68 0.83 1.34 -7.73
CA THR A 68 0.50 1.12 -6.30
C THR A 68 1.25 -0.09 -5.75
N ILE A 69 1.33 -1.20 -6.51
CA ILE A 69 2.08 -2.41 -6.14
C ILE A 69 3.58 -2.10 -6.04
N THR A 70 4.13 -1.34 -6.99
CA THR A 70 5.54 -0.92 -6.94
C THR A 70 5.84 -0.16 -5.65
N ARG A 71 4.97 0.78 -5.25
CA ARG A 71 5.12 1.50 -3.98
C ARG A 71 4.97 0.58 -2.76
N ALA A 72 4.07 -0.41 -2.81
CA ALA A 72 3.92 -1.40 -1.75
C ALA A 72 5.19 -2.25 -1.58
N LYS A 73 5.85 -2.63 -2.68
CA LYS A 73 7.14 -3.33 -2.66
C LYS A 73 8.24 -2.45 -2.06
N GLN A 74 8.36 -1.20 -2.49
CA GLN A 74 9.33 -0.25 -1.94
C GLN A 74 9.15 -0.02 -0.44
N LEU A 75 7.92 -0.12 0.07
CA LEU A 75 7.58 -0.01 1.48
C LEU A 75 7.55 -1.37 2.21
N HIS A 76 7.92 -2.46 1.55
CA HIS A 76 7.97 -3.82 2.12
C HIS A 76 6.65 -4.26 2.78
N ILE A 77 5.53 -3.94 2.12
CA ILE A 77 4.17 -4.38 2.49
C ILE A 77 3.49 -5.15 1.35
N ASP A 78 4.23 -5.66 0.40
CA ASP A 78 3.76 -6.44 -0.75
C ASP A 78 3.20 -7.83 -0.37
N HIS A 79 3.47 -8.30 0.85
CA HIS A 79 2.86 -9.48 1.45
C HIS A 79 1.41 -9.27 1.91
N LEU A 80 0.92 -8.02 1.92
CA LEU A 80 -0.46 -7.71 2.27
C LEU A 80 -1.40 -8.02 1.10
N HIS A 81 -2.67 -8.30 1.44
CA HIS A 81 -3.75 -8.46 0.49
C HIS A 81 -4.89 -7.47 0.77
N LEU A 82 -5.67 -7.12 -0.27
CA LEU A 82 -6.70 -6.07 -0.18
C LEU A 82 -7.85 -6.38 0.80
N SER A 83 -8.05 -7.66 1.14
CA SER A 83 -9.07 -8.08 2.12
C SER A 83 -8.58 -8.00 3.56
N ARG A 84 -7.29 -7.68 3.81
CA ARG A 84 -6.77 -7.62 5.18
C ARG A 84 -7.40 -6.47 5.94
N LYS A 85 -7.90 -6.77 7.12
CA LYS A 85 -8.53 -5.74 7.98
C LYS A 85 -7.46 -4.81 8.54
N SER A 86 -7.68 -3.50 8.47
CA SER A 86 -6.75 -2.49 9.00
C SER A 86 -6.44 -2.70 10.49
N SER A 87 -7.40 -3.21 11.27
CA SER A 87 -7.19 -3.53 12.68
C SER A 87 -6.20 -4.68 12.96
N THR A 88 -5.78 -5.41 11.92
CA THR A 88 -4.79 -6.50 12.02
C THR A 88 -3.41 -6.08 11.51
N LEU A 89 -3.27 -4.85 11.02
CA LEU A 89 -1.99 -4.29 10.61
C LEU A 89 -1.20 -3.84 11.83
N SER A 90 0.12 -4.01 11.79
CA SER A 90 1.01 -3.36 12.74
C SER A 90 0.98 -1.84 12.54
N GLY A 91 1.44 -1.07 13.56
CA GLY A 91 1.52 0.39 13.45
C GLY A 91 2.33 0.85 12.22
N GLY A 92 3.51 0.24 12.01
CA GLY A 92 4.35 0.54 10.85
C GLY A 92 3.71 0.15 9.52
N GLU A 93 3.05 -1.02 9.41
CA GLU A 93 2.32 -1.40 8.19
C GLU A 93 1.21 -0.40 7.86
N ASN A 94 0.46 0.04 8.89
CA ASN A 94 -0.62 1.01 8.69
C ASN A 94 -0.09 2.36 8.20
N GLN A 95 1.01 2.87 8.79
CA GLN A 95 1.66 4.10 8.33
C GLN A 95 2.14 3.96 6.88
N ARG A 96 2.74 2.84 6.49
CA ARG A 96 3.20 2.60 5.12
C ARG A 96 2.05 2.52 4.12
N VAL A 97 0.91 1.94 4.49
CA VAL A 97 -0.32 1.98 3.66
C VAL A 97 -0.80 3.42 3.46
N GLU A 98 -0.78 4.26 4.52
CA GLU A 98 -1.13 5.67 4.40
C GLU A 98 -0.14 6.43 3.49
N LEU A 99 1.17 6.16 3.57
CA LEU A 99 2.17 6.76 2.66
C LEU A 99 1.86 6.45 1.19
N ILE A 100 1.47 5.22 0.84
CA ILE A 100 1.08 4.87 -0.54
C ILE A 100 -0.10 5.74 -1.01
N LYS A 101 -1.11 5.94 -0.17
CA LYS A 101 -2.26 6.79 -0.51
C LYS A 101 -1.81 8.22 -0.80
N GLN A 102 -0.91 8.75 0.01
CA GLN A 102 -0.40 10.12 -0.14
C GLN A 102 0.48 10.27 -1.38
N LEU A 103 1.30 9.28 -1.70
CA LEU A 103 2.10 9.26 -2.92
C LEU A 103 1.25 9.29 -4.19
N ASN A 104 0.09 8.67 -4.15
CA ASN A 104 -0.87 8.65 -5.26
C ASN A 104 -1.81 9.87 -5.27
N SER A 105 -1.76 10.71 -4.23
CA SER A 105 -2.56 11.93 -4.15
C SER A 105 -1.99 13.03 -5.05
N PRO A 106 -2.83 13.80 -5.75
CA PRO A 106 -2.42 14.98 -6.50
C PRO A 106 -2.19 16.21 -5.61
N LEU A 107 -2.42 16.12 -4.31
CA LEU A 107 -2.31 17.24 -3.38
C LEU A 107 -0.85 17.68 -3.22
N LYS A 108 -0.66 18.99 -3.11
CA LYS A 108 0.63 19.67 -2.83
C LYS A 108 0.44 20.66 -1.67
N GLY A 109 1.55 21.03 -1.01
CA GLY A 109 1.52 21.95 0.12
C GLY A 109 0.94 21.33 1.40
N VAL A 110 0.93 20.01 1.48
CA VAL A 110 0.47 19.26 2.67
C VAL A 110 1.66 19.05 3.62
N THR A 111 1.41 19.12 4.92
CA THR A 111 2.38 18.72 5.94
C THR A 111 2.07 17.33 6.44
N TYR A 112 3.00 16.41 6.28
CA TYR A 112 2.94 15.03 6.79
C TYR A 112 3.71 14.94 8.10
N LEU A 113 3.06 14.43 9.14
CA LEU A 113 3.69 14.11 10.41
C LEU A 113 3.75 12.60 10.56
N LEU A 114 4.94 12.04 10.66
CA LEU A 114 5.18 10.61 10.75
C LEU A 114 5.92 10.29 12.05
N ASP A 115 5.42 9.30 12.76
CA ASP A 115 5.98 8.83 14.02
C ASP A 115 6.59 7.45 13.83
N GLU A 116 7.91 7.34 13.92
CA GLU A 116 8.70 6.13 13.72
C GLU A 116 8.34 5.32 12.45
N PRO A 117 8.31 5.96 11.24
CA PRO A 117 7.91 5.25 10.02
C PRO A 117 8.86 4.10 9.63
N SER A 118 10.08 4.06 10.18
CA SER A 118 11.02 2.97 9.99
C SER A 118 10.73 1.74 10.85
N ALA A 119 9.76 1.81 11.76
CA ALA A 119 9.45 0.72 12.66
C ALA A 119 9.18 -0.59 11.91
N GLY A 120 9.91 -1.64 12.26
CA GLY A 120 9.81 -2.97 11.66
C GLY A 120 10.48 -3.11 10.27
N LEU A 121 11.20 -2.10 9.79
CA LEU A 121 12.05 -2.22 8.61
C LEU A 121 13.47 -2.70 8.99
N SER A 122 14.07 -3.50 8.13
CA SER A 122 15.50 -3.80 8.21
C SER A 122 16.31 -2.59 7.73
N ASN A 123 17.59 -2.50 8.13
CA ASN A 123 18.47 -1.41 7.70
C ASN A 123 18.62 -1.33 6.18
N GLU A 124 18.52 -2.44 5.48
CA GLU A 124 18.59 -2.50 4.01
C GLU A 124 17.39 -1.81 3.36
N ASN A 125 16.25 -1.83 4.02
CA ASN A 125 14.98 -1.31 3.50
C ASN A 125 14.72 0.17 3.85
N ILE A 126 15.57 0.75 4.69
CA ILE A 126 15.43 2.17 5.11
C ILE A 126 15.73 3.12 3.94
N SER A 127 16.61 2.74 3.02
CA SER A 127 16.91 3.55 1.83
C SER A 127 15.68 3.80 0.97
N ASP A 128 14.82 2.79 0.83
CA ASP A 128 13.58 2.89 0.05
C ASP A 128 12.58 3.83 0.72
N LEU A 129 12.45 3.73 2.05
CA LEU A 129 11.64 4.67 2.82
C LEU A 129 12.14 6.12 2.66
N ILE A 130 13.45 6.34 2.80
CA ILE A 130 14.07 7.66 2.62
C ILE A 130 13.73 8.22 1.24
N GLN A 131 13.85 7.42 0.18
CA GLN A 131 13.51 7.88 -1.18
C GLN A 131 12.05 8.29 -1.29
N ILE A 132 11.15 7.52 -0.70
CA ILE A 132 9.71 7.84 -0.67
C ILE A 132 9.43 9.14 0.07
N LEU A 133 10.10 9.39 1.20
CA LEU A 133 9.94 10.64 1.94
C LEU A 133 10.45 11.85 1.12
N LYS A 134 11.57 11.68 0.40
CA LYS A 134 12.08 12.68 -0.54
C LYS A 134 11.12 12.93 -1.70
N ASP A 135 10.56 11.89 -2.30
CA ASP A 135 9.55 12.02 -3.36
C ASP A 135 8.33 12.86 -2.90
N LEU A 136 7.93 12.75 -1.63
CA LEU A 136 6.85 13.59 -1.06
C LEU A 136 7.27 15.05 -0.96
N VAL A 137 8.50 15.33 -0.53
CA VAL A 137 9.05 16.71 -0.46
C VAL A 137 9.18 17.31 -1.86
N GLU A 138 9.71 16.56 -2.83
CA GLU A 138 9.85 16.99 -4.22
C GLU A 138 8.51 17.33 -4.89
N LYS A 139 7.43 16.72 -4.46
CA LYS A 139 6.06 17.07 -4.87
C LYS A 139 5.56 18.40 -4.30
N GLY A 140 6.36 19.08 -3.47
CA GLY A 140 6.03 20.36 -2.87
C GLY A 140 5.29 20.22 -1.53
N ASN A 141 5.53 19.13 -0.79
CA ASN A 141 5.00 18.91 0.54
C ASN A 141 6.06 19.14 1.62
N THR A 142 5.65 19.22 2.87
CA THR A 142 6.52 19.23 4.04
C THR A 142 6.41 17.90 4.75
N VAL A 143 7.53 17.28 5.09
CA VAL A 143 7.55 16.00 5.83
C VAL A 143 8.28 16.23 7.16
N ILE A 144 7.60 15.98 8.26
CA ILE A 144 8.14 16.01 9.63
C ILE A 144 8.15 14.58 10.14
N VAL A 145 9.32 14.11 10.56
CA VAL A 145 9.49 12.72 11.01
C VAL A 145 10.02 12.73 12.44
N ILE A 146 9.38 11.98 13.33
CA ILE A 146 9.91 11.66 14.64
C ILE A 146 10.64 10.33 14.49
N GLU A 147 11.96 10.34 14.67
CA GLU A 147 12.81 9.17 14.38
C GLU A 147 14.07 9.15 15.23
N HIS A 148 14.61 7.95 15.36
CA HIS A 148 15.90 7.71 16.01
C HIS A 148 16.90 6.98 15.10
N ASN A 149 16.47 6.57 13.92
CA ASN A 149 17.33 5.89 12.94
C ASN A 149 18.33 6.88 12.32
N ALA A 150 19.63 6.58 12.45
CA ALA A 150 20.70 7.44 12.00
C ALA A 150 20.64 7.76 10.49
N SER A 151 20.26 6.78 9.65
CA SER A 151 20.18 6.99 8.19
C SER A 151 19.10 7.99 7.81
N ILE A 152 17.94 7.95 8.48
CA ILE A 152 16.85 8.91 8.26
C ILE A 152 17.25 10.30 8.78
N LEU A 153 17.87 10.38 9.96
CA LEU A 153 18.37 11.64 10.51
C LEU A 153 19.41 12.29 9.58
N HIS A 154 20.32 11.51 9.00
CA HIS A 154 21.30 12.01 8.04
C HIS A 154 20.69 12.44 6.70
N ALA A 155 19.56 11.86 6.31
CA ALA A 155 18.87 12.22 5.07
C ALA A 155 17.97 13.46 5.19
N ALA A 156 17.70 13.92 6.41
CA ALA A 156 16.88 15.10 6.68
C ALA A 156 17.64 16.40 6.36
N GLU A 157 16.93 17.39 5.80
CA GLU A 157 17.49 18.75 5.56
C GLU A 157 17.69 19.51 6.90
N HIS A 158 16.80 19.27 7.86
CA HIS A 158 16.85 19.89 9.18
C HIS A 158 16.59 18.85 10.26
N VAL A 159 17.41 18.88 11.31
CA VAL A 159 17.26 18.00 12.48
C VAL A 159 17.04 18.85 13.72
N VAL A 160 15.96 18.56 14.46
CA VAL A 160 15.65 19.21 15.74
C VAL A 160 15.79 18.16 16.84
N GLN A 161 16.71 18.39 17.76
CA GLN A 161 16.90 17.56 18.93
C GLN A 161 16.16 18.16 20.14
N ILE A 162 15.25 17.40 20.73
CA ILE A 162 14.50 17.79 21.93
C ILE A 162 15.10 17.03 23.12
N GLY A 163 15.51 17.78 24.15
CA GLY A 163 16.10 17.20 25.38
C GLY A 163 16.94 18.19 26.15
N LYS A 164 17.40 17.79 27.35
CA LYS A 164 18.40 18.56 28.10
C LYS A 164 19.75 18.43 27.41
N LYS A 165 20.45 19.57 27.26
CA LYS A 165 21.87 19.60 26.94
C LYS A 165 22.68 18.97 28.04
#